data_c530a5e15f00e27254ce1513e6f49a21
#
_entry.id   c530a5e15f00e27254ce1513e6f49a21
#
_cell.length_a   1.000
_cell.length_b   1.000
_cell.length_c   1.000
_cell.angle_alpha   90.00
_cell.angle_beta   90.00
_cell.angle_gamma   90.00
#
_symmetry.space_group_name_H-M   'P 1'
#
loop_
_entity.id
_entity.type
_entity.pdbx_description
1 polymer ?
#
loop_
_entity_poly.entity_id
_entity_poly.type
_entity_poly.pdbx_seq_one_letter_code
_entity_poly.pdbx_strand_id
1 'polypeptide(L)'
;IKQCLVGSEMCIRDRDKHIVTSYDNDLEYIKILIIEMGVLLEKQTFEAIELIKLHNLKIMPTIKETEKKINSAEKKIREYSTNTLTKRQPLADDLRKIIVSIKIASTLERIGDHAENIANRIEQAKIVPTNYLTDSIYRLGQSVIKNLSQALTAYDQNSITLSKNVSLEDKKIDLLYETCFREHLVLMMEDNKNISYFTQMLFIAKELELSLIHI
;
A
#
# COMPACT_ATOMS: atom_id res chain seq x y z
N ILE A 1 -44.93 22.55 34.47
CA ILE A 1 -44.09 21.30 34.48
C ILE A 1 -43.99 20.66 33.07
N LYS A 2 -45.05 20.75 32.21
CA LYS A 2 -45.04 20.20 30.84
C LYS A 2 -44.16 20.96 29.85
N GLN A 3 -43.86 22.26 30.07
CA GLN A 3 -43.07 23.09 29.15
C GLN A 3 -41.55 22.88 29.26
N CYS A 4 -41.02 22.37 30.37
CA CYS A 4 -39.59 22.08 30.54
C CYS A 4 -39.12 20.78 29.86
N LEU A 5 -40.02 19.84 29.61
CA LEU A 5 -39.65 18.52 28.99
C LEU A 5 -39.45 18.61 27.46
N VAL A 6 -40.21 19.48 26.79
CA VAL A 6 -40.11 19.66 25.33
C VAL A 6 -38.78 20.32 24.93
N GLY A 7 -38.25 21.22 25.76
CA GLY A 7 -36.95 21.86 25.51
C GLY A 7 -35.75 20.91 25.70
N SER A 8 -35.86 19.97 26.63
CA SER A 8 -34.80 19.02 26.90
C SER A 8 -34.69 17.93 25.81
N GLU A 9 -35.79 17.45 25.26
CA GLU A 9 -35.78 16.47 24.14
C GLU A 9 -35.25 17.09 22.84
N MET A 10 -35.56 18.36 22.58
CA MET A 10 -35.06 19.08 21.41
C MET A 10 -33.54 19.33 21.48
N CYS A 11 -33.02 19.65 22.67
CA CYS A 11 -31.59 19.83 22.90
C CYS A 11 -30.80 18.50 22.83
N ILE A 12 -31.39 17.38 23.27
CA ILE A 12 -30.77 16.05 23.18
C ILE A 12 -30.71 15.60 21.72
N ARG A 13 -31.79 15.77 20.95
CA ARG A 13 -31.88 15.35 19.54
C ARG A 13 -30.95 16.15 18.63
N ASP A 14 -30.74 17.43 18.87
CA ASP A 14 -29.76 18.27 18.15
C ASP A 14 -28.34 17.92 18.52
N ARG A 15 -28.05 17.59 19.78
CA ARG A 15 -26.73 17.16 20.24
C ARG A 15 -26.34 15.83 19.65
N ASP A 16 -27.26 14.86 19.56
CA ASP A 16 -27.01 13.55 18.97
C ASP A 16 -26.74 13.67 17.45
N LYS A 17 -27.46 14.52 16.72
CA LYS A 17 -27.17 14.79 15.30
C LYS A 17 -25.80 15.42 15.11
N HIS A 18 -25.41 16.38 15.95
CA HIS A 18 -24.09 17.01 15.89
C HIS A 18 -22.95 16.05 16.21
N ILE A 19 -23.16 15.11 17.12
CA ILE A 19 -22.16 14.09 17.48
C ILE A 19 -22.00 13.09 16.34
N VAL A 20 -23.09 12.63 15.73
CA VAL A 20 -23.07 11.69 14.59
C VAL A 20 -22.38 12.33 13.39
N THR A 21 -22.75 13.53 12.98
CA THR A 21 -22.13 14.24 11.84
C THR A 21 -20.63 14.51 12.05
N SER A 22 -20.24 14.86 13.27
CA SER A 22 -18.81 15.08 13.61
C SER A 22 -18.00 13.79 13.58
N TYR A 23 -18.62 12.66 13.88
CA TYR A 23 -17.97 11.36 13.84
C TYR A 23 -17.80 10.84 12.39
N ASP A 24 -18.83 10.98 11.56
CA ASP A 24 -18.75 10.65 10.14
C ASP A 24 -17.64 11.45 9.44
N ASN A 25 -17.44 12.71 9.81
CA ASN A 25 -16.34 13.53 9.32
C ASN A 25 -14.96 12.99 9.76
N ASP A 26 -14.84 12.48 11.00
CA ASP A 26 -13.60 11.88 11.47
C ASP A 26 -13.26 10.60 10.67
N LEU A 27 -14.24 9.75 10.37
CA LEU A 27 -14.04 8.54 9.54
C LEU A 27 -13.68 8.89 8.10
N GLU A 28 -14.37 9.86 7.50
CA GLU A 28 -14.06 10.31 6.15
C GLU A 28 -12.65 10.92 6.06
N TYR A 29 -12.24 11.67 7.08
CA TYR A 29 -10.87 12.22 7.13
C TYR A 29 -9.81 11.11 7.21
N ILE A 30 -10.03 10.05 7.99
CA ILE A 30 -9.14 8.88 8.03
C ILE A 30 -9.05 8.24 6.64
N LYS A 31 -10.19 8.08 5.95
CA LYS A 31 -10.24 7.54 4.59
C LYS A 31 -9.43 8.39 3.60
N ILE A 32 -9.60 9.69 3.64
CA ILE A 32 -8.83 10.62 2.79
C ILE A 32 -7.33 10.46 3.03
N LEU A 33 -6.87 10.40 4.29
CA LEU A 33 -5.46 10.21 4.62
C LEU A 33 -4.90 8.89 4.07
N ILE A 34 -5.69 7.82 4.09
CA ILE A 34 -5.30 6.52 3.52
C ILE A 34 -5.15 6.61 1.99
N ILE A 35 -6.09 7.27 1.31
CA ILE A 35 -6.02 7.46 -0.14
C ILE A 35 -4.81 8.34 -0.53
N GLU A 36 -4.56 9.44 0.20
CA GLU A 36 -3.37 10.28 -0.02
C GLU A 36 -2.06 9.48 0.16
N MET A 37 -1.99 8.63 1.19
CA MET A 37 -0.87 7.73 1.41
C MET A 37 -0.73 6.72 0.26
N GLY A 38 -1.85 6.17 -0.22
CA GLY A 38 -1.91 5.26 -1.36
C GLY A 38 -1.35 5.87 -2.64
N VAL A 39 -1.67 7.13 -2.95
CA VAL A 39 -1.12 7.86 -4.11
C VAL A 39 0.40 8.02 -4.01
N LEU A 40 0.94 8.32 -2.84
CA LEU A 40 2.38 8.38 -2.62
C LEU A 40 3.04 7.02 -2.86
N LEU A 41 2.41 5.97 -2.39
CA LEU A 41 2.87 4.60 -2.52
C LEU A 41 2.86 4.11 -3.98
N GLU A 42 1.78 4.37 -4.74
CA GLU A 42 1.73 4.07 -6.17
C GLU A 42 2.88 4.72 -6.92
N LYS A 43 3.15 6.01 -6.63
CA LYS A 43 4.26 6.74 -7.21
C LYS A 43 5.62 6.10 -6.87
N GLN A 44 5.86 5.81 -5.59
CA GLN A 44 7.13 5.23 -5.12
C GLN A 44 7.36 3.85 -5.75
N THR A 45 6.33 2.99 -5.76
CA THR A 45 6.40 1.66 -6.35
C THR A 45 6.67 1.74 -7.85
N PHE A 46 6.00 2.65 -8.55
CA PHE A 46 6.26 2.90 -9.98
C PHE A 46 7.71 3.32 -10.22
N GLU A 47 8.23 4.27 -9.45
CA GLU A 47 9.62 4.75 -9.55
C GLU A 47 10.63 3.62 -9.28
N ALA A 48 10.37 2.76 -8.29
CA ALA A 48 11.21 1.60 -7.98
C ALA A 48 11.22 0.56 -9.11
N ILE A 49 10.08 0.34 -9.77
CA ILE A 49 9.97 -0.60 -10.90
C ILE A 49 10.61 -0.04 -12.16
N GLU A 50 10.43 1.25 -12.45
CA GLU A 50 11.14 1.91 -13.57
C GLU A 50 12.66 1.87 -13.39
N LEU A 51 13.14 1.91 -12.15
CA LEU A 51 14.56 1.76 -11.84
C LEU A 51 15.12 0.41 -12.27
N ILE A 52 14.32 -0.68 -12.21
CA ILE A 52 14.72 -2.02 -12.70
C ILE A 52 15.06 -1.98 -14.19
N LYS A 53 14.28 -1.23 -14.99
CA LYS A 53 14.42 -1.17 -16.44
C LYS A 53 15.42 -0.13 -16.89
N LEU A 54 15.37 1.06 -16.32
CA LEU A 54 16.14 2.21 -16.79
C LEU A 54 17.48 2.38 -16.07
N HIS A 55 17.66 1.76 -14.92
CA HIS A 55 18.84 1.86 -14.06
C HIS A 55 19.28 3.32 -13.79
N ASN A 56 18.30 4.23 -13.72
CA ASN A 56 18.55 5.65 -13.48
C ASN A 56 18.64 5.95 -11.98
N LEU A 57 19.81 5.72 -11.38
CA LEU A 57 20.04 5.91 -9.95
C LEU A 57 19.80 7.36 -9.44
N LYS A 58 19.64 8.35 -10.33
CA LYS A 58 19.30 9.72 -9.92
C LYS A 58 17.95 9.84 -9.24
N ILE A 59 17.06 8.85 -9.39
CA ILE A 59 15.73 8.83 -8.76
C ILE A 59 15.78 8.32 -7.30
N MET A 60 16.87 7.71 -6.85
CA MET A 60 17.02 7.15 -5.50
C MET A 60 16.67 8.13 -4.37
N PRO A 61 17.15 9.41 -4.40
CA PRO A 61 16.78 10.36 -3.36
C PRO A 61 15.28 10.63 -3.29
N THR A 62 14.59 10.63 -4.43
CA THR A 62 13.13 10.85 -4.52
C THR A 62 12.38 9.67 -3.90
N ILE A 63 12.79 8.43 -4.16
CA ILE A 63 12.20 7.22 -3.56
C ILE A 63 12.35 7.28 -2.03
N LYS A 64 13.55 7.58 -1.53
CA LYS A 64 13.82 7.70 -0.08
C LYS A 64 13.07 8.87 0.60
N GLU A 65 12.85 9.96 -0.13
CA GLU A 65 12.04 11.08 0.38
C GLU A 65 10.57 10.71 0.44
N THR A 66 10.07 10.00 -0.58
CA THR A 66 8.68 9.53 -0.62
C THR A 66 8.41 8.52 0.49
N GLU A 67 9.37 7.63 0.78
CA GLU A 67 9.32 6.69 1.91
C GLU A 67 9.12 7.41 3.25
N LYS A 68 9.89 8.45 3.51
CA LYS A 68 9.72 9.27 4.73
C LYS A 68 8.32 9.91 4.83
N LYS A 69 7.74 10.30 3.70
CA LYS A 69 6.37 10.85 3.66
C LYS A 69 5.33 9.77 3.96
N ILE A 70 5.49 8.55 3.43
CA ILE A 70 4.64 7.40 3.69
C ILE A 70 4.66 7.04 5.18
N ASN A 71 5.84 6.92 5.79
CA ASN A 71 6.02 6.64 7.21
C ASN A 71 5.39 7.72 8.10
N SER A 72 5.51 8.99 7.70
CA SER A 72 4.85 10.10 8.40
C SER A 72 3.33 10.04 8.26
N ALA A 73 2.80 9.64 7.09
CA ALA A 73 1.38 9.48 6.84
C ALA A 73 0.80 8.32 7.67
N GLU A 74 1.48 7.17 7.74
CA GLU A 74 1.09 6.03 8.60
C GLU A 74 0.97 6.48 10.06
N LYS A 75 1.99 7.15 10.58
CA LYS A 75 1.99 7.67 11.95
C LYS A 75 0.81 8.61 12.20
N LYS A 76 0.55 9.53 11.27
CA LYS A 76 -0.57 10.47 11.37
C LYS A 76 -1.92 9.75 11.39
N ILE A 77 -2.11 8.76 10.51
CA ILE A 77 -3.35 7.96 10.45
C ILE A 77 -3.55 7.21 11.76
N ARG A 78 -2.51 6.56 12.29
CA ARG A 78 -2.55 5.82 13.54
C ARG A 78 -2.86 6.72 14.74
N GLU A 79 -2.21 7.87 14.85
CA GLU A 79 -2.45 8.84 15.92
C GLU A 79 -3.88 9.41 15.86
N TYR A 80 -4.34 9.81 14.67
CA TYR A 80 -5.69 10.33 14.49
C TYR A 80 -6.75 9.27 14.81
N SER A 81 -6.57 8.06 14.32
CA SER A 81 -7.47 6.93 14.58
C SER A 81 -7.55 6.59 16.08
N THR A 82 -6.41 6.54 16.77
CA THR A 82 -6.35 6.29 18.22
C THR A 82 -7.02 7.40 19.02
N ASN A 83 -6.81 8.66 18.63
CA ASN A 83 -7.47 9.80 19.26
C ASN A 83 -8.99 9.77 19.05
N THR A 84 -9.46 9.37 17.88
CA THR A 84 -10.89 9.22 17.58
C THR A 84 -11.50 8.11 18.43
N LEU A 85 -10.84 6.96 18.60
CA LEU A 85 -11.27 5.88 19.48
C LEU A 85 -11.43 6.37 20.93
N THR A 86 -10.44 7.13 21.43
CA THR A 86 -10.43 7.61 22.81
C THR A 86 -11.54 8.64 23.08
N LYS A 87 -11.78 9.55 22.11
CA LYS A 87 -12.73 10.65 22.28
C LYS A 87 -14.20 10.25 22.07
N ARG A 88 -14.45 9.29 21.16
CA ARG A 88 -15.81 9.01 20.66
C ARG A 88 -16.42 7.72 21.18
N GLN A 89 -15.61 6.77 21.68
CA GLN A 89 -16.05 5.43 22.12
C GLN A 89 -16.98 4.76 21.07
N PRO A 90 -16.52 4.57 19.83
CA PRO A 90 -17.34 4.07 18.74
C PRO A 90 -17.89 2.69 19.01
N LEU A 91 -19.06 2.38 18.45
CA LEU A 91 -19.74 1.09 18.62
C LEU A 91 -19.58 0.23 17.34
N ALA A 92 -19.51 -1.07 17.56
CA ALA A 92 -19.61 -2.12 16.54
C ALA A 92 -18.93 -1.81 15.18
N ASP A 93 -19.70 -1.38 14.18
CA ASP A 93 -19.19 -1.22 12.80
C ASP A 93 -18.20 -0.08 12.65
N ASP A 94 -18.37 0.99 13.39
CA ASP A 94 -17.48 2.16 13.30
C ASP A 94 -16.14 1.88 14.00
N LEU A 95 -16.18 1.16 15.12
CA LEU A 95 -14.96 0.63 15.76
C LEU A 95 -14.18 -0.25 14.78
N ARG A 96 -14.89 -1.13 14.05
CA ARG A 96 -14.28 -2.01 13.04
C ARG A 96 -13.63 -1.20 11.92
N LYS A 97 -14.30 -0.17 11.40
CA LYS A 97 -13.75 0.72 10.34
C LYS A 97 -12.43 1.35 10.78
N ILE A 98 -12.36 1.89 12.01
CA ILE A 98 -11.13 2.53 12.50
C ILE A 98 -10.00 1.50 12.67
N ILE A 99 -10.28 0.33 13.24
CA ILE A 99 -9.27 -0.73 13.42
C ILE A 99 -8.74 -1.21 12.06
N VAL A 100 -9.62 -1.40 11.08
CA VAL A 100 -9.25 -1.77 9.72
C VAL A 100 -8.42 -0.68 9.05
N SER A 101 -8.76 0.61 9.25
CA SER A 101 -7.99 1.74 8.72
C SER A 101 -6.55 1.78 9.24
N ILE A 102 -6.34 1.52 10.55
CA ILE A 102 -4.99 1.40 11.13
C ILE A 102 -4.22 0.25 10.48
N LYS A 103 -4.88 -0.90 10.28
CA LYS A 103 -4.26 -2.07 9.64
C LYS A 103 -3.90 -1.79 8.18
N ILE A 104 -4.79 -1.13 7.42
CA ILE A 104 -4.52 -0.74 6.04
C ILE A 104 -3.32 0.20 5.98
N ALA A 105 -3.25 1.23 6.82
CA ALA A 105 -2.13 2.17 6.85
C ALA A 105 -0.79 1.45 7.10
N SER A 106 -0.75 0.53 8.08
CA SER A 106 0.44 -0.28 8.35
C SER A 106 0.80 -1.22 7.19
N THR A 107 -0.19 -1.75 6.48
CA THR A 107 0.06 -2.57 5.29
C THR A 107 0.64 -1.74 4.14
N LEU A 108 0.10 -0.53 3.90
CA LEU A 108 0.61 0.38 2.87
C LEU A 108 2.05 0.82 3.16
N GLU A 109 2.39 1.10 4.42
CA GLU A 109 3.77 1.41 4.83
C GLU A 109 4.72 0.26 4.50
N ARG A 110 4.36 -0.99 4.81
CA ARG A 110 5.18 -2.15 4.46
C ARG A 110 5.41 -2.31 2.96
N ILE A 111 4.42 -1.98 2.13
CA ILE A 111 4.59 -1.97 0.67
C ILE A 111 5.62 -0.90 0.26
N GLY A 112 5.61 0.26 0.92
CA GLY A 112 6.61 1.31 0.74
C GLY A 112 8.02 0.83 1.09
N ASP A 113 8.19 0.18 2.24
CA ASP A 113 9.44 -0.47 2.63
C ASP A 113 9.95 -1.45 1.55
N HIS A 114 9.06 -2.29 0.98
CA HIS A 114 9.42 -3.20 -0.11
C HIS A 114 9.89 -2.44 -1.36
N ALA A 115 9.23 -1.32 -1.72
CA ALA A 115 9.63 -0.50 -2.85
C ALA A 115 11.02 0.16 -2.62
N GLU A 116 11.31 0.65 -1.40
CA GLU A 116 12.64 1.15 -1.06
C GLU A 116 13.69 0.02 -1.09
N ASN A 117 13.37 -1.17 -0.61
CA ASN A 117 14.26 -2.33 -0.66
C ASN A 117 14.61 -2.71 -2.10
N ILE A 118 13.65 -2.70 -3.04
CA ILE A 118 13.89 -2.92 -4.45
C ILE A 118 14.93 -1.91 -4.98
N ALA A 119 14.71 -0.63 -4.71
CA ALA A 119 15.62 0.43 -5.14
C ALA A 119 17.04 0.25 -4.57
N ASN A 120 17.17 -0.04 -3.29
CA ASN A 120 18.45 -0.28 -2.62
C ASN A 120 19.18 -1.51 -3.20
N ARG A 121 18.47 -2.58 -3.57
CA ARG A 121 19.05 -3.77 -4.21
C ARG A 121 19.59 -3.46 -5.62
N ILE A 122 18.88 -2.64 -6.38
CA ILE A 122 19.34 -2.21 -7.71
C ILE A 122 20.61 -1.36 -7.58
N GLU A 123 20.67 -0.44 -6.62
CA GLU A 123 21.87 0.35 -6.35
C GLU A 123 23.08 -0.53 -5.99
N GLN A 124 22.86 -1.58 -5.19
CA GLN A 124 23.91 -2.52 -4.79
C GLN A 124 24.36 -3.46 -5.91
N ALA A 125 23.47 -3.82 -6.82
CA ALA A 125 23.74 -4.78 -7.87
C ALA A 125 24.83 -4.33 -8.86
N LYS A 126 25.11 -3.00 -8.99
CA LYS A 126 26.18 -2.37 -9.80
C LYS A 126 26.27 -2.85 -11.26
N ILE A 127 25.30 -3.56 -11.76
CA ILE A 127 25.30 -4.18 -13.08
C ILE A 127 24.28 -3.47 -13.93
N VAL A 128 24.68 -3.12 -15.16
CA VAL A 128 23.75 -2.55 -16.15
C VAL A 128 22.90 -3.72 -16.69
N PRO A 129 21.57 -3.69 -16.46
CA PRO A 129 20.71 -4.77 -16.91
C PRO A 129 20.76 -4.89 -18.44
N THR A 130 20.90 -6.11 -18.94
CA THR A 130 20.55 -6.39 -20.33
C THR A 130 19.01 -6.50 -20.38
N ASN A 131 18.36 -5.82 -21.31
CA ASN A 131 16.89 -5.71 -21.42
C ASN A 131 16.16 -7.06 -21.28
N TYR A 132 16.74 -8.13 -21.79
CA TYR A 132 16.16 -9.47 -21.73
C TYR A 132 16.02 -10.01 -20.30
N LEU A 133 16.97 -9.68 -19.40
CA LEU A 133 17.03 -10.25 -18.05
C LEU A 133 16.07 -9.58 -17.07
N THR A 134 15.64 -8.37 -17.38
CA THR A 134 14.77 -7.55 -16.50
C THR A 134 13.30 -7.58 -16.90
N ASP A 135 12.98 -8.05 -18.11
CA ASP A 135 11.62 -7.97 -18.65
C ASP A 135 10.59 -8.77 -17.87
N SER A 136 10.93 -9.94 -17.34
CA SER A 136 10.01 -10.76 -16.55
C SER A 136 9.70 -10.10 -15.19
N ILE A 137 10.73 -9.56 -14.52
CA ILE A 137 10.57 -8.85 -13.24
C ILE A 137 9.82 -7.53 -13.46
N TYR A 138 10.10 -6.82 -14.54
CA TYR A 138 9.40 -5.58 -14.87
C TYR A 138 7.90 -5.83 -15.11
N ARG A 139 7.53 -6.89 -15.85
CA ARG A 139 6.12 -7.31 -16.04
C ARG A 139 5.46 -7.69 -14.72
N LEU A 140 6.17 -8.41 -13.84
CA LEU A 140 5.70 -8.72 -12.49
C LEU A 140 5.41 -7.42 -11.74
N GLY A 141 6.34 -6.47 -11.73
CA GLY A 141 6.16 -5.16 -11.08
C GLY A 141 4.99 -4.36 -11.62
N GLN A 142 4.78 -4.34 -12.94
CA GLN A 142 3.61 -3.67 -13.53
C GLN A 142 2.29 -4.30 -13.07
N SER A 143 2.25 -5.64 -12.93
CA SER A 143 1.07 -6.33 -12.40
C SER A 143 0.80 -5.98 -10.95
N VAL A 144 1.87 -5.83 -10.14
CA VAL A 144 1.80 -5.40 -8.73
C VAL A 144 1.21 -3.99 -8.62
N ILE A 145 1.71 -3.00 -9.38
CA ILE A 145 1.16 -1.63 -9.39
C ILE A 145 -0.32 -1.63 -9.75
N LYS A 146 -0.68 -2.37 -10.81
CA LYS A 146 -2.08 -2.45 -11.25
C LYS A 146 -2.98 -3.01 -10.15
N ASN A 147 -2.53 -4.07 -9.45
CA ASN A 147 -3.31 -4.67 -8.37
C ASN A 147 -3.43 -3.73 -7.16
N LEU A 148 -2.35 -3.02 -6.79
CA LEU A 148 -2.35 -1.99 -5.75
C LEU A 148 -3.38 -0.88 -6.06
N SER A 149 -3.35 -0.34 -7.27
CA SER A 149 -4.29 0.69 -7.72
C SER A 149 -5.75 0.22 -7.67
N GLN A 150 -6.01 -1.03 -8.04
CA GLN A 150 -7.33 -1.63 -7.93
C GLN A 150 -7.77 -1.82 -6.47
N ALA A 151 -6.85 -2.17 -5.58
CA ALA A 151 -7.14 -2.31 -4.15
C ALA A 151 -7.50 -0.95 -3.52
N LEU A 152 -6.76 0.10 -3.82
CA LEU A 152 -7.06 1.46 -3.37
C LEU A 152 -8.41 1.95 -3.92
N THR A 153 -8.71 1.67 -5.18
CA THR A 153 -10.02 1.97 -5.80
C THR A 153 -11.15 1.21 -5.11
N ALA A 154 -10.94 -0.08 -4.81
CA ALA A 154 -11.92 -0.90 -4.10
C ALA A 154 -12.21 -0.38 -2.70
N TYR A 155 -11.18 0.09 -1.99
CA TYR A 155 -11.30 0.71 -0.68
C TYR A 155 -12.04 2.04 -0.76
N ASP A 156 -11.67 2.92 -1.70
CA ASP A 156 -12.33 4.22 -1.88
C ASP A 156 -13.82 4.08 -2.19
N GLN A 157 -14.17 3.15 -3.08
CA GLN A 157 -15.55 2.89 -3.49
C GLN A 157 -16.33 1.98 -2.52
N ASN A 158 -15.70 1.45 -1.46
CA ASN A 158 -16.29 0.44 -0.58
C ASN A 158 -16.88 -0.76 -1.36
N SER A 159 -16.21 -1.19 -2.43
CA SER A 159 -16.72 -2.19 -3.38
C SER A 159 -16.23 -3.59 -3.08
N ILE A 160 -17.11 -4.45 -2.57
CA ILE A 160 -16.83 -5.87 -2.34
C ILE A 160 -16.49 -6.59 -3.65
N THR A 161 -17.12 -6.22 -4.75
CA THR A 161 -16.87 -6.85 -6.06
C THR A 161 -15.46 -6.56 -6.55
N LEU A 162 -14.99 -5.31 -6.43
CA LEU A 162 -13.62 -4.94 -6.79
C LEU A 162 -12.61 -5.63 -5.86
N SER A 163 -12.87 -5.71 -4.55
CA SER A 163 -11.98 -6.41 -3.61
C SER A 163 -11.82 -7.89 -3.95
N LYS A 164 -12.90 -8.57 -4.38
CA LYS A 164 -12.81 -9.96 -4.86
C LYS A 164 -11.95 -10.09 -6.12
N ASN A 165 -12.05 -9.13 -7.05
CA ASN A 165 -11.22 -9.12 -8.24
C ASN A 165 -9.74 -8.92 -7.91
N VAL A 166 -9.40 -8.04 -6.97
CA VAL A 166 -8.03 -7.85 -6.46
C VAL A 166 -7.46 -9.17 -5.96
N SER A 167 -8.22 -9.91 -5.14
CA SER A 167 -7.79 -11.23 -4.62
C SER A 167 -7.63 -12.30 -5.70
N LEU A 168 -8.35 -12.20 -6.83
CA LEU A 168 -8.17 -13.12 -7.96
C LEU A 168 -6.94 -12.75 -8.81
N GLU A 169 -6.67 -11.46 -8.98
CA GLU A 169 -5.45 -10.99 -9.68
C GLU A 169 -4.19 -11.32 -8.88
N ASP A 170 -4.25 -11.27 -7.54
CA ASP A 170 -3.16 -11.65 -6.64
C ASP A 170 -2.64 -13.07 -6.94
N LYS A 171 -3.54 -14.04 -7.08
CA LYS A 171 -3.18 -15.42 -7.46
C LYS A 171 -2.47 -15.53 -8.81
N LYS A 172 -2.79 -14.64 -9.76
CA LYS A 172 -2.08 -14.61 -11.05
C LYS A 172 -0.69 -14.02 -10.91
N ILE A 173 -0.53 -13.08 -10.00
CA ILE A 173 0.79 -12.49 -9.69
C ILE A 173 1.69 -13.52 -9.02
N ASP A 174 1.15 -14.37 -8.12
CA ASP A 174 1.90 -15.50 -7.55
C ASP A 174 2.43 -16.43 -8.64
N LEU A 175 1.61 -16.77 -9.65
CA LEU A 175 2.05 -17.61 -10.77
C LEU A 175 3.11 -16.92 -11.65
N LEU A 176 3.00 -15.60 -11.83
CA LEU A 176 4.01 -14.81 -12.54
C LEU A 176 5.32 -14.79 -11.77
N TYR A 177 5.27 -14.64 -10.45
CA TYR A 177 6.45 -14.73 -9.59
C TYR A 177 7.13 -16.09 -9.69
N GLU A 178 6.37 -17.20 -9.59
CA GLU A 178 6.94 -18.54 -9.74
C GLU A 178 7.62 -18.75 -11.12
N THR A 179 7.01 -18.22 -12.18
CA THR A 179 7.58 -18.29 -13.53
C THR A 179 8.89 -17.49 -13.60
N CYS A 180 8.88 -16.25 -13.13
CA CYS A 180 10.03 -15.39 -13.05
C CYS A 180 11.17 -16.03 -12.23
N PHE A 181 10.84 -16.65 -11.10
CA PHE A 181 11.80 -17.35 -10.25
C PHE A 181 12.50 -18.49 -11.00
N ARG A 182 11.73 -19.34 -11.72
CA ARG A 182 12.28 -20.45 -12.50
C ARG A 182 13.17 -19.97 -13.65
N GLU A 183 12.74 -18.92 -14.38
CA GLU A 183 13.55 -18.32 -15.45
C GLU A 183 14.92 -17.87 -14.92
N HIS A 184 14.96 -17.17 -13.77
CA HIS A 184 16.21 -16.70 -13.19
C HIS A 184 17.10 -17.82 -12.66
N LEU A 185 16.53 -18.91 -12.16
CA LEU A 185 17.33 -20.10 -11.80
C LEU A 185 18.01 -20.72 -13.01
N VAL A 186 17.33 -20.83 -14.16
CA VAL A 186 17.94 -21.32 -15.40
C VAL A 186 19.08 -20.41 -15.84
N LEU A 187 18.88 -19.09 -15.84
CA LEU A 187 19.90 -18.10 -16.18
C LEU A 187 21.13 -18.19 -15.27
N MET A 188 20.95 -18.45 -13.96
CA MET A 188 22.06 -18.69 -13.03
C MET A 188 22.89 -19.93 -13.40
N MET A 189 22.24 -20.97 -13.91
CA MET A 189 22.93 -22.20 -14.34
C MET A 189 23.71 -21.99 -15.66
N GLU A 190 23.18 -21.15 -16.56
CA GLU A 190 23.80 -20.85 -17.85
C GLU A 190 24.94 -19.85 -17.74
N ASP A 191 24.82 -18.87 -16.84
CA ASP A 191 25.81 -17.78 -16.65
C ASP A 191 26.31 -17.71 -15.21
N ASN A 192 27.25 -18.58 -14.88
CA ASN A 192 27.86 -18.67 -13.54
C ASN A 192 28.63 -17.39 -13.14
N LYS A 193 29.00 -16.53 -14.06
CA LYS A 193 29.76 -15.30 -13.77
C LYS A 193 28.89 -14.22 -13.16
N ASN A 194 27.59 -14.25 -13.44
CA ASN A 194 26.61 -13.26 -13.01
C ASN A 194 25.64 -13.75 -11.92
N ILE A 195 26.00 -14.83 -11.21
CA ILE A 195 25.15 -15.40 -10.13
C ILE A 195 24.73 -14.32 -9.11
N SER A 196 25.65 -13.44 -8.71
CA SER A 196 25.34 -12.37 -7.74
C SER A 196 24.25 -11.43 -8.25
N TYR A 197 24.27 -11.08 -9.53
CA TYR A 197 23.24 -10.27 -10.17
C TYR A 197 21.88 -10.98 -10.16
N PHE A 198 21.83 -12.21 -10.65
CA PHE A 198 20.58 -12.99 -10.68
C PHE A 198 20.01 -13.20 -9.28
N THR A 199 20.86 -13.38 -8.28
CA THR A 199 20.42 -13.45 -6.87
C THR A 199 19.73 -12.15 -6.44
N GLN A 200 20.27 -10.98 -6.77
CA GLN A 200 19.60 -9.72 -6.47
C GLN A 200 18.26 -9.58 -7.21
N MET A 201 18.19 -10.04 -8.46
CA MET A 201 16.94 -10.03 -9.23
C MET A 201 15.89 -10.97 -8.60
N LEU A 202 16.28 -12.13 -8.09
CA LEU A 202 15.37 -13.01 -7.34
C LEU A 202 14.85 -12.36 -6.05
N PHE A 203 15.71 -11.65 -5.33
CA PHE A 203 15.29 -10.90 -4.15
C PHE A 203 14.33 -9.75 -4.52
N ILE A 204 14.57 -9.04 -5.62
CA ILE A 204 13.65 -8.01 -6.12
C ILE A 204 12.29 -8.62 -6.47
N ALA A 205 12.28 -9.76 -7.19
CA ALA A 205 11.04 -10.46 -7.49
C ALA A 205 10.28 -10.87 -6.21
N LYS A 206 11.02 -11.27 -5.16
CA LYS A 206 10.43 -11.62 -3.85
C LYS A 206 9.87 -10.39 -3.12
N GLU A 207 10.55 -9.23 -3.16
CA GLU A 207 10.01 -7.99 -2.59
C GLU A 207 8.68 -7.59 -3.29
N LEU A 208 8.60 -7.78 -4.62
CA LEU A 208 7.38 -7.51 -5.38
C LEU A 208 6.22 -8.43 -4.98
N GLU A 209 6.47 -9.74 -4.81
CA GLU A 209 5.45 -10.69 -4.34
C GLU A 209 5.03 -10.38 -2.91
N LEU A 210 5.96 -10.12 -1.99
CA LEU A 210 5.65 -9.80 -0.59
C LEU A 210 4.84 -8.50 -0.43
N SER A 211 4.95 -7.57 -1.37
CA SER A 211 4.18 -6.32 -1.34
C SER A 211 2.67 -6.54 -1.47
N LEU A 212 2.23 -7.67 -2.02
CA LEU A 212 0.81 -7.98 -2.26
C LEU A 212 0.16 -8.90 -1.24
N ILE A 213 0.95 -9.71 -0.51
CA ILE A 213 0.42 -10.73 0.43
C ILE A 213 -0.52 -10.14 1.51
N HIS A 214 -0.56 -8.83 1.68
CA HIS A 214 -1.29 -8.17 2.77
C HIS A 214 -2.36 -7.17 2.31
N ILE A 215 -2.61 -7.03 1.00
CA ILE A 215 -3.66 -6.16 0.46
C ILE A 215 -4.99 -6.91 0.42
#